data_990b6580a46e1326e4fef87f97e12945
#
_entry.id   990b6580a46e1326e4fef87f97e12945
#
_cell.length_a   1.000
_cell.length_b   1.000
_cell.length_c   1.000
_cell.angle_alpha   90.00
_cell.angle_beta   90.00
_cell.angle_gamma   90.00
#
_symmetry.space_group_name_H-M   'P 1'
#
loop_
_entity.id
_entity.type
_entity.pdbx_description
1 polymer ?
#
loop_
_entity_poly.entity_id
_entity_poly.type
_entity_poly.pdbx_seq_one_letter_code
_entity_poly.pdbx_strand_id
1 'polypeptide(L)'
;MANVVIYTTAICPYCVAAKNYLAKKGASYSEVRVDLDPVKRAEVMERTKRTSVPQIFIDDTHVGGYDDMVALDRRGGLEPLLAAQA
;
A
#
# COMPACT_ATOMS: atom_id res chain seq x y z
N MET A 1 14.82 -1.76 -7.40
CA MET A 1 13.98 -1.48 -6.23
C MET A 1 12.53 -1.53 -6.63
N ALA A 2 11.71 -2.15 -5.80
CA ALA A 2 10.28 -2.20 -6.08
C ALA A 2 9.64 -0.81 -5.96
N ASN A 3 8.64 -0.55 -6.75
CA ASN A 3 7.87 0.68 -6.70
C ASN A 3 6.66 0.45 -5.79
N VAL A 4 6.70 1.01 -4.59
CA VAL A 4 5.63 0.85 -3.61
C VAL A 4 4.76 2.11 -3.61
N VAL A 5 3.47 1.94 -3.80
CA VAL A 5 2.51 3.05 -3.77
C VAL A 5 1.45 2.73 -2.72
N ILE A 6 1.19 3.68 -1.83
CA ILE A 6 0.17 3.52 -0.81
C ILE A 6 -0.86 4.65 -0.95
N TYR A 7 -2.12 4.27 -1.04
CA TYR A 7 -3.24 5.21 -1.14
C TYR A 7 -3.82 5.41 0.25
N THR A 8 -3.90 6.67 0.69
CA THR A 8 -4.24 7.00 2.07
C THR A 8 -5.23 8.15 2.16
N THR A 9 -5.70 8.42 3.38
CA THR A 9 -6.43 9.65 3.70
C THR A 9 -5.80 10.31 4.92
N ALA A 10 -6.22 11.54 5.22
CA ALA A 10 -5.61 12.34 6.28
C ALA A 10 -5.75 11.69 7.66
N ILE A 11 -6.95 11.19 7.97
CA ILE A 11 -7.22 10.61 9.28
C ILE A 11 -7.45 9.13 9.10
N CYS A 12 -6.37 8.37 9.24
CA CYS A 12 -6.44 6.93 9.00
C CYS A 12 -5.34 6.25 9.81
N PRO A 13 -5.68 5.73 10.99
CA PRO A 13 -4.68 5.05 11.84
C PRO A 13 -4.02 3.87 11.13
N TYR A 14 -4.77 3.11 10.35
CA TYR A 14 -4.20 1.98 9.63
C TYR A 14 -3.26 2.43 8.51
N CYS A 15 -3.50 3.61 7.92
CA CYS A 15 -2.57 4.18 6.95
C CYS A 15 -1.24 4.51 7.61
N VAL A 16 -1.29 5.10 8.80
CA VAL A 16 -0.08 5.42 9.57
C VAL A 16 0.66 4.13 9.92
N ALA A 17 -0.07 3.12 10.38
CA ALA A 17 0.53 1.82 10.73
C ALA A 17 1.19 1.18 9.51
N ALA A 18 0.55 1.26 8.35
CA ALA A 18 1.09 0.68 7.13
C ALA A 18 2.37 1.39 6.69
N LYS A 19 2.37 2.73 6.76
CA LYS A 19 3.57 3.49 6.41
C LYS A 19 4.73 3.16 7.33
N ASN A 20 4.46 3.05 8.63
CA ASN A 20 5.49 2.69 9.60
C ASN A 20 6.00 1.28 9.37
N TYR A 21 5.12 0.36 9.02
CA TYR A 21 5.50 -1.02 8.73
C TYR A 21 6.45 -1.09 7.53
N LEU A 22 6.11 -0.36 6.46
CA LEU A 22 6.96 -0.32 5.27
C LEU A 22 8.32 0.29 5.59
N ALA A 23 8.33 1.35 6.41
CA ALA A 23 9.58 2.00 6.82
C ALA A 23 10.46 1.03 7.61
N LYS A 24 9.88 0.23 8.50
CA LYS A 24 10.63 -0.76 9.26
C LYS A 24 11.23 -1.84 8.36
N LYS A 25 10.58 -2.12 7.23
CA LYS A 25 11.09 -3.07 6.26
C LYS A 25 12.17 -2.46 5.37
N GLY A 26 12.48 -1.18 5.57
CA GLY A 26 13.47 -0.49 4.74
C GLY A 26 12.95 -0.12 3.37
N ALA A 27 11.64 -0.14 3.18
CA ALA A 27 11.05 0.16 1.89
C ALA A 27 10.77 1.65 1.75
N SER A 28 11.08 2.20 0.59
CA SER A 28 10.65 3.53 0.21
C SER A 28 9.30 3.40 -0.48
N TYR A 29 8.44 4.40 -0.29
CA TYR A 29 7.11 4.35 -0.89
C TYR A 29 6.67 5.73 -1.32
N SER A 30 5.72 5.77 -2.27
CA SER A 30 5.03 6.98 -2.66
C SER A 30 3.65 6.97 -2.05
N GLU A 31 3.22 8.08 -1.50
CA GLU A 31 1.91 8.19 -0.88
C GLU A 31 0.99 9.01 -1.76
N VAL A 32 -0.22 8.51 -2.01
CA VAL A 32 -1.24 9.21 -2.77
C VAL A 32 -2.42 9.47 -1.85
N ARG A 33 -2.68 10.76 -1.57
CA ARG A 33 -3.77 11.16 -0.70
C ARG A 33 -5.06 11.23 -1.50
N VAL A 34 -5.89 10.21 -1.37
CA VAL A 34 -7.12 10.12 -2.15
C VAL A 34 -8.23 11.02 -1.61
N ASP A 35 -8.09 11.53 -0.40
CA ASP A 35 -9.00 12.54 0.12
C ASP A 35 -8.80 13.90 -0.54
N LEU A 36 -7.64 14.10 -1.17
CA LEU A 36 -7.32 15.34 -1.86
C LEU A 36 -7.44 15.21 -3.37
N ASP A 37 -7.67 14.00 -3.88
CA ASP A 37 -7.66 13.75 -5.32
C ASP A 37 -8.79 12.78 -5.69
N PRO A 38 -9.98 13.31 -6.03
CA PRO A 38 -11.13 12.45 -6.35
C PRO A 38 -10.89 11.54 -7.54
N VAL A 39 -10.07 11.95 -8.50
CA VAL A 39 -9.78 11.12 -9.67
C VAL A 39 -8.98 9.89 -9.24
N LYS A 40 -7.96 10.09 -8.41
CA LYS A 40 -7.16 8.98 -7.90
C LYS A 40 -7.99 8.06 -7.01
N ARG A 41 -8.92 8.64 -6.24
CA ARG A 41 -9.81 7.84 -5.40
C ARG A 41 -10.66 6.91 -6.27
N ALA A 42 -11.23 7.45 -7.35
CA ALA A 42 -12.04 6.64 -8.25
C ALA A 42 -11.20 5.54 -8.92
N GLU A 43 -9.98 5.89 -9.32
CA GLU A 43 -9.08 4.91 -9.95
C GLU A 43 -8.74 3.75 -9.03
N VAL A 44 -8.40 4.04 -7.78
CA VAL A 44 -8.01 2.97 -6.85
C VAL A 44 -9.22 2.12 -6.46
N MET A 45 -10.40 2.73 -6.34
CA MET A 45 -11.61 1.99 -6.06
C MET A 45 -11.95 1.04 -7.20
N GLU A 46 -11.77 1.49 -8.43
CA GLU A 46 -12.01 0.66 -9.60
C GLU A 46 -11.01 -0.49 -9.68
N ARG A 47 -9.72 -0.23 -9.40
CA ARG A 47 -8.69 -1.25 -9.48
C ARG A 47 -8.82 -2.30 -8.38
N THR A 48 -9.20 -1.89 -7.17
CA THR A 48 -9.23 -2.79 -6.02
C THR A 48 -10.60 -3.36 -5.72
N LYS A 49 -11.65 -2.73 -6.24
CA LYS A 49 -13.03 -3.03 -5.90
C LYS A 49 -13.29 -2.84 -4.39
N ARG A 50 -12.49 -1.99 -3.76
CA ARG A 50 -12.61 -1.67 -2.33
C ARG A 50 -12.72 -0.18 -2.16
N THR A 51 -13.38 0.24 -1.08
CA THR A 51 -13.53 1.66 -0.75
C THR A 51 -12.67 2.07 0.45
N SER A 52 -12.02 1.10 1.08
CA SER A 52 -11.23 1.37 2.28
C SER A 52 -9.80 1.78 1.95
N VAL A 53 -9.16 2.46 2.90
CA VAL A 53 -7.74 2.77 2.85
C VAL A 53 -7.12 2.21 4.13
N PRO A 54 -5.83 1.90 4.12
CA PRO A 54 -4.87 2.07 3.04
C PRO A 54 -5.06 1.01 1.95
N GLN A 55 -4.61 1.32 0.74
CA GLN A 55 -4.49 0.32 -0.33
C GLN A 55 -3.06 0.39 -0.83
N ILE A 56 -2.37 -0.73 -0.82
CA ILE A 56 -0.95 -0.83 -1.08
C ILE A 56 -0.70 -1.62 -2.34
N PHE A 57 0.14 -1.08 -3.22
CA PHE A 57 0.57 -1.77 -4.43
C PHE A 57 2.08 -1.84 -4.43
N ILE A 58 2.61 -2.99 -4.81
CA ILE A 58 4.05 -3.16 -5.03
C ILE A 58 4.20 -3.54 -6.49
N ASP A 59 4.74 -2.64 -7.28
CA ASP A 59 4.74 -2.71 -8.73
C ASP A 59 3.29 -2.92 -9.20
N ASP A 60 2.96 -3.98 -9.90
CA ASP A 60 1.61 -4.23 -10.35
C ASP A 60 0.81 -5.12 -9.41
N THR A 61 1.41 -5.52 -8.30
CA THR A 61 0.76 -6.43 -7.35
C THR A 61 -0.06 -5.66 -6.33
N HIS A 62 -1.35 -5.96 -6.26
CA HIS A 62 -2.22 -5.36 -5.24
C HIS A 62 -2.06 -6.14 -3.94
N VAL A 63 -1.40 -5.55 -2.98
CA VAL A 63 -1.20 -6.17 -1.66
C VAL A 63 -2.46 -6.07 -0.83
N GLY A 64 -3.12 -4.93 -0.87
CA GLY A 64 -4.35 -4.70 -0.11
C GLY A 64 -4.14 -3.69 1.00
N GLY A 65 -4.83 -3.90 2.13
CA GLY A 65 -4.73 -3.01 3.27
C GLY A 65 -3.62 -3.41 4.23
N TYR A 66 -3.63 -2.79 5.41
CA TYR A 66 -2.60 -3.06 6.41
C TYR A 66 -2.62 -4.54 6.85
N ASP A 67 -3.81 -5.08 7.17
CA ASP A 67 -3.91 -6.45 7.61
C ASP A 67 -3.46 -7.42 6.52
N ASP A 68 -3.81 -7.12 5.27
CA ASP A 68 -3.39 -7.95 4.14
C ASP A 68 -1.87 -7.96 4.00
N MET A 69 -1.24 -6.81 4.19
CA MET A 69 0.21 -6.68 4.10
C MET A 69 0.91 -7.47 5.21
N VAL A 70 0.41 -7.36 6.44
CA VAL A 70 0.99 -8.07 7.56
C VAL A 70 0.83 -9.59 7.37
N ALA A 71 -0.34 -10.03 6.90
CA ALA A 71 -0.58 -11.45 6.64
C ALA A 71 0.36 -11.96 5.55
N LEU A 72 0.55 -11.18 4.51
CA LEU A 72 1.46 -11.54 3.43
C LEU A 72 2.89 -11.65 3.94
N ASP A 73 3.30 -10.72 4.80
CA ASP A 73 4.64 -10.74 5.38
C ASP A 73 4.86 -11.98 6.24
N ARG A 74 3.85 -12.36 7.02
CA ARG A 74 3.95 -13.55 7.87
C ARG A 74 4.08 -14.83 7.07
N ARG A 75 3.56 -14.84 5.84
CA ARG A 75 3.70 -15.98 4.95
C ARG A 75 5.01 -15.94 4.17
N GLY A 76 5.83 -14.91 4.40
CA GLY A 76 7.09 -14.76 3.69
C GLY A 76 6.94 -14.20 2.28
N GLY A 77 5.77 -13.63 1.96
CA GLY A 77 5.51 -13.14 0.61
C GLY A 77 5.81 -11.66 0.39
N LEU A 78 5.95 -10.89 1.46
CA LEU A 78 6.14 -9.45 1.32
C LEU A 78 7.57 -9.09 0.91
N GLU A 79 8.57 -9.65 1.58
CA GLU A 79 9.96 -9.29 1.31
C GLU A 79 10.39 -9.61 -0.12
N PRO A 80 10.00 -10.75 -0.70
CA PRO A 80 10.33 -10.98 -2.11
C PRO A 80 9.76 -9.94 -3.05
N LEU A 81 8.55 -9.43 -2.75
CA LEU A 81 7.95 -8.36 -3.57
C LEU A 81 8.72 -7.06 -3.44
N LEU A 82 9.17 -6.73 -2.21
CA LEU A 82 9.93 -5.51 -1.99
C LEU A 82 11.33 -5.59 -2.60
N ALA A 83 11.90 -6.77 -2.62
CA ALA A 83 13.23 -6.98 -3.17
C ALA A 83 13.22 -7.19 -4.68
N ALA A 84 12.11 -7.66 -5.19
CA ALA A 84 12.01 -7.90 -6.62
C ALA A 84 12.07 -6.61 -7.38
N GLN A 85 13.02 -6.41 -8.20
CA GLN A 85 12.98 -5.28 -8.82
C GLN A 85 14.03 -5.11 -9.53
N ALA A 86 13.90 -4.82 -10.34
CA ALA A 86 14.90 -4.69 -11.28
C ALA A 86 15.64 -3.50 -11.37
#